data_04c1e94cef9a7b24bc9433dc6cc53bb0
#
_entry.id   04c1e94cef9a7b24bc9433dc6cc53bb0
#
_cell.length_a   1.000
_cell.length_b   1.000
_cell.length_c   1.000
_cell.angle_alpha   90.00
_cell.angle_beta   90.00
_cell.angle_gamma   90.00
#
_symmetry.space_group_name_H-M   'P 1'
#
loop_
_entity.id
_entity.type
_entity.pdbx_description
1 polymer ?
#
loop_
_entity_poly.entity_id
_entity_poly.type
_entity_poly.pdbx_seq_one_letter_code
_entity_poly.pdbx_strand_id
1 'polypeptide(L)'
;MKNVCLVTRIATVILIGFGGASVDAQDLPTTGSFETRIGRLELENGYPNAATVEKVFDDIDYQRACQAYLWALPLMAMQQWQNEHLTKFDAGKCDYVDYLTFQDKLGLLTANATTPYIMAFPNLKETGPLVFEIPAGPTAGGFTDFWQRPITDSGQTGPDKGAGGKYLILGPDDPDMKPEGYYVFRSPTVNIWSAHRALDPDAAKARALIAGLKIYPYSKRENPPATRHVSPSGRKWSGTQPRGLAYWEGLAKIINEEPVHERDRMVMGMLQPLGIEKGKPFTPTARQKKILDEAARTGELMARTIAYEKRFEGSSVWPGKHWDISLFLKETNQEAPHHTQFDERSSWFYEAVGVSTGMMGRTVGFGQLYLETAKDSEGNWLSGSQAYHLNVPKDAPVAQFWSVTVYDNETRCFVDTGVQPDRSSRDDIVKNADGSVDLYFGPSAPVGKPKSNWIQTLPGKGWFSYFRLYGPTQAYFDRSWVLPDIERVK
;
A
#
# COMPACT_ATOMS: atom_id res chain seq x y z
N MET A 1 -67.79 23.61 -46.53
CA MET A 1 -67.97 24.65 -45.51
C MET A 1 -67.78 24.01 -44.13
N LYS A 2 -66.57 24.10 -43.60
CA LYS A 2 -66.29 23.98 -42.18
C LYS A 2 -65.00 24.74 -41.89
N ASN A 3 -65.15 25.85 -41.17
CA ASN A 3 -64.08 26.70 -40.71
C ASN A 3 -63.23 25.99 -39.66
N VAL A 4 -61.91 25.92 -39.86
CA VAL A 4 -60.95 25.55 -38.83
C VAL A 4 -60.22 26.78 -38.35
N CYS A 5 -60.47 27.14 -37.11
CA CYS A 5 -59.85 28.26 -36.42
C CYS A 5 -58.43 27.87 -35.98
N LEU A 6 -57.42 28.54 -36.53
CA LEU A 6 -56.01 28.34 -36.17
C LEU A 6 -55.69 29.24 -34.95
N VAL A 7 -55.49 28.62 -33.78
CA VAL A 7 -55.03 29.33 -32.60
C VAL A 7 -53.50 29.33 -32.56
N THR A 8 -52.92 30.47 -32.88
CA THR A 8 -51.48 30.69 -32.76
C THR A 8 -51.09 30.90 -31.28
N ARG A 9 -50.40 29.93 -30.68
CA ARG A 9 -49.77 30.13 -29.39
C ARG A 9 -48.41 30.78 -29.60
N ILE A 10 -48.29 32.00 -29.12
CA ILE A 10 -47.00 32.70 -29.02
C ILE A 10 -46.30 32.16 -27.76
N ALA A 11 -45.22 31.40 -27.97
CA ALA A 11 -44.32 30.98 -26.90
C ALA A 11 -43.28 32.09 -26.65
N THR A 12 -43.43 32.81 -25.55
CA THR A 12 -42.41 33.77 -25.10
C THR A 12 -41.22 32.98 -24.55
N VAL A 13 -40.15 32.93 -25.28
CA VAL A 13 -38.86 32.38 -24.83
C VAL A 13 -38.18 33.45 -23.98
N ILE A 14 -38.21 33.27 -22.67
CA ILE A 14 -37.37 34.05 -21.75
C ILE A 14 -35.95 33.53 -21.87
N LEU A 15 -35.10 34.26 -22.62
CA LEU A 15 -33.66 34.06 -22.57
C LEU A 15 -33.15 34.57 -21.22
N ILE A 16 -32.96 33.66 -20.27
CA ILE A 16 -32.13 33.91 -19.07
C ILE A 16 -30.70 33.96 -19.56
N GLY A 17 -30.17 35.15 -19.79
CA GLY A 17 -28.76 35.37 -20.04
C GLY A 17 -27.97 34.96 -18.78
N PHE A 18 -27.37 33.79 -18.81
CA PHE A 18 -26.26 33.50 -17.92
C PHE A 18 -25.14 34.44 -18.34
N GLY A 19 -24.97 35.54 -17.64
CA GLY A 19 -23.75 36.34 -17.67
C GLY A 19 -22.64 35.47 -17.11
N GLY A 20 -21.99 34.69 -17.97
CA GLY A 20 -20.71 34.11 -17.68
C GLY A 20 -19.76 35.26 -17.40
N ALA A 21 -19.38 35.49 -16.15
CA ALA A 21 -18.19 36.25 -15.86
C ALA A 21 -17.06 35.53 -16.59
N SER A 22 -16.62 36.04 -17.73
CA SER A 22 -15.34 35.65 -18.31
C SER A 22 -14.30 35.96 -17.24
N VAL A 23 -13.73 34.94 -16.66
CA VAL A 23 -12.47 35.09 -15.91
C VAL A 23 -11.47 35.47 -17.01
N ASP A 24 -11.29 36.77 -17.25
CA ASP A 24 -10.20 37.24 -18.08
C ASP A 24 -8.93 36.65 -17.49
N ALA A 25 -8.24 35.83 -18.30
CA ALA A 25 -6.90 35.38 -17.94
C ALA A 25 -6.07 36.67 -17.81
N GLN A 26 -5.78 37.04 -16.54
CA GLN A 26 -4.96 38.24 -16.31
C GLN A 26 -3.58 37.97 -16.89
N ASP A 27 -3.20 38.70 -17.90
CA ASP A 27 -1.84 38.70 -18.39
C ASP A 27 -0.90 39.11 -17.26
N LEU A 28 0.29 38.51 -17.23
CA LEU A 28 1.30 38.93 -16.28
C LEU A 28 1.68 40.38 -16.54
N PRO A 29 1.79 41.24 -15.51
CA PRO A 29 2.15 42.61 -15.67
C PRO A 29 3.58 42.71 -16.27
N THR A 30 3.80 43.67 -17.19
CA THR A 30 5.17 43.91 -17.68
C THR A 30 6.09 44.44 -16.58
N THR A 31 5.54 45.25 -15.69
CA THR A 31 6.25 45.75 -14.48
C THR A 31 5.24 45.92 -13.36
N GLY A 32 5.58 45.49 -12.17
CA GLY A 32 4.73 45.55 -11.01
C GLY A 32 4.64 44.25 -10.26
N SER A 33 3.69 44.14 -9.34
CA SER A 33 3.50 42.97 -8.51
C SER A 33 2.11 42.38 -8.66
N PHE A 34 2.00 41.08 -8.39
CA PHE A 34 0.73 40.34 -8.36
C PHE A 34 0.76 39.28 -7.27
N GLU A 35 -0.40 38.94 -6.74
CA GLU A 35 -0.55 37.92 -5.71
C GLU A 35 -0.70 36.54 -6.32
N THR A 36 -0.07 35.55 -5.69
CA THR A 36 -0.14 34.14 -6.06
C THR A 36 -0.33 33.29 -4.82
N ARG A 37 -0.53 31.98 -5.01
CA ARG A 37 -0.57 31.02 -3.92
C ARG A 37 0.70 31.01 -3.05
N ILE A 38 1.83 31.34 -3.63
CA ILE A 38 3.12 31.45 -2.93
C ILE A 38 3.40 32.88 -2.44
N GLY A 39 2.39 33.76 -2.48
CA GLY A 39 2.41 35.15 -2.07
C GLY A 39 2.74 36.10 -3.22
N ARG A 40 3.13 37.31 -2.84
CA ARG A 40 3.42 38.41 -3.80
C ARG A 40 4.69 38.13 -4.59
N LEU A 41 4.56 38.24 -5.93
CA LEU A 41 5.65 38.16 -6.91
C LEU A 41 5.78 39.51 -7.64
N GLU A 42 6.98 39.85 -8.10
CA GLU A 42 7.30 41.13 -8.75
C GLU A 42 8.03 40.93 -10.06
N LEU A 43 7.64 41.68 -11.08
CA LEU A 43 8.26 41.71 -12.39
C LEU A 43 8.82 43.10 -12.70
N GLU A 44 9.94 43.10 -13.37
CA GLU A 44 10.59 44.32 -13.93
C GLU A 44 10.85 44.06 -15.42
N ASN A 45 10.24 44.87 -16.29
CA ASN A 45 10.33 44.71 -17.76
C ASN A 45 9.98 43.29 -18.28
N GLY A 46 9.01 42.64 -17.65
CA GLY A 46 8.59 41.28 -17.99
C GLY A 46 9.40 40.15 -17.34
N TYR A 47 10.44 40.46 -16.58
CA TYR A 47 11.30 39.49 -15.93
C TYR A 47 11.06 39.50 -14.42
N PRO A 48 11.14 38.33 -13.76
CA PRO A 48 11.07 38.27 -12.29
C PRO A 48 12.29 38.95 -11.67
N ASN A 49 12.07 39.79 -10.65
CA ASN A 49 13.18 40.36 -9.89
C ASN A 49 13.88 39.26 -9.03
N ALA A 50 15.05 39.59 -8.46
CA ALA A 50 15.87 38.61 -7.75
C ALA A 50 15.12 37.88 -6.60
N ALA A 51 14.29 38.59 -5.84
CA ALA A 51 13.52 38.01 -4.74
C ALA A 51 12.41 37.05 -5.26
N THR A 52 11.79 37.39 -6.39
CA THR A 52 10.81 36.54 -7.08
C THR A 52 11.45 35.29 -7.65
N VAL A 53 12.65 35.41 -8.27
CA VAL A 53 13.43 34.27 -8.77
C VAL A 53 13.70 33.26 -7.66
N GLU A 54 14.20 33.72 -6.52
CA GLU A 54 14.50 32.86 -5.36
C GLU A 54 13.22 32.15 -4.87
N LYS A 55 12.14 32.90 -4.64
CA LYS A 55 10.87 32.38 -4.18
C LYS A 55 10.26 31.33 -5.14
N VAL A 56 10.31 31.58 -6.43
CA VAL A 56 9.78 30.67 -7.46
C VAL A 56 10.62 29.40 -7.55
N PHE A 57 11.96 29.49 -7.46
CA PHE A 57 12.80 28.30 -7.43
C PHE A 57 12.58 27.47 -6.15
N ASP A 58 12.37 28.11 -5.01
CA ASP A 58 12.03 27.39 -3.78
C ASP A 58 10.71 26.60 -3.91
N ASP A 59 9.70 27.23 -4.53
CA ASP A 59 8.41 26.57 -4.77
C ASP A 59 8.51 25.45 -5.82
N ILE A 60 9.25 25.64 -6.90
CA ILE A 60 9.52 24.59 -7.91
C ILE A 60 10.15 23.35 -7.23
N ASP A 61 11.20 23.57 -6.45
CA ASP A 61 11.90 22.48 -5.77
C ASP A 61 11.01 21.78 -4.74
N TYR A 62 10.22 22.55 -3.98
CA TYR A 62 9.26 22.03 -3.02
C TYR A 62 8.17 21.17 -3.68
N GLN A 63 7.56 21.65 -4.80
CA GLN A 63 6.55 20.89 -5.53
C GLN A 63 7.13 19.58 -6.08
N ARG A 64 8.34 19.62 -6.65
CA ARG A 64 9.06 18.44 -7.15
C ARG A 64 9.32 17.44 -6.03
N ALA A 65 9.76 17.91 -4.87
CA ALA A 65 9.99 17.05 -3.71
C ALA A 65 8.69 16.40 -3.22
N CYS A 66 7.57 17.12 -3.13
CA CYS A 66 6.28 16.54 -2.76
C CYS A 66 5.85 15.42 -3.71
N GLN A 67 5.99 15.62 -5.02
CA GLN A 67 5.65 14.60 -6.01
C GLN A 67 6.63 13.42 -5.99
N ALA A 68 7.93 13.68 -5.80
CA ALA A 68 8.93 12.63 -5.65
C ALA A 68 8.71 11.80 -4.38
N TYR A 69 8.20 12.39 -3.30
CA TYR A 69 7.81 11.65 -2.09
C TYR A 69 6.75 10.59 -2.41
N LEU A 70 5.67 10.98 -3.08
CA LEU A 70 4.60 10.06 -3.48
C LEU A 70 5.10 8.98 -4.44
N TRP A 71 5.91 9.37 -5.43
CA TRP A 71 6.51 8.44 -6.39
C TRP A 71 7.37 7.37 -5.71
N ALA A 72 8.14 7.74 -4.70
CA ALA A 72 9.09 6.87 -4.03
C ALA A 72 8.48 5.95 -2.97
N LEU A 73 7.20 6.12 -2.57
CA LEU A 73 6.55 5.35 -1.49
C LEU A 73 6.77 3.83 -1.58
N PRO A 74 6.54 3.16 -2.73
CA PRO A 74 6.74 1.70 -2.81
C PRO A 74 8.20 1.31 -2.58
N LEU A 75 9.14 2.08 -3.12
CA LEU A 75 10.58 1.85 -2.99
C LEU A 75 11.03 2.04 -1.53
N MET A 76 10.56 3.12 -0.89
CA MET A 76 10.93 3.45 0.49
C MET A 76 10.35 2.48 1.51
N ALA A 77 9.16 1.93 1.27
CA ALA A 77 8.60 0.89 2.12
C ALA A 77 9.46 -0.39 2.10
N MET A 78 9.89 -0.82 0.92
CA MET A 78 10.77 -1.98 0.76
C MET A 78 12.16 -1.74 1.36
N GLN A 79 12.75 -0.58 1.09
CA GLN A 79 14.07 -0.21 1.62
C GLN A 79 14.06 -0.16 3.15
N GLN A 80 13.04 0.41 3.77
CA GLN A 80 12.90 0.44 5.21
C GLN A 80 12.78 -0.96 5.79
N TRP A 81 11.94 -1.81 5.20
CA TRP A 81 11.75 -3.17 5.69
C TRP A 81 12.99 -4.04 5.50
N GLN A 82 13.68 -3.94 4.35
CA GLN A 82 14.98 -4.57 4.14
C GLN A 82 15.99 -4.13 5.20
N ASN A 83 16.04 -2.82 5.51
CA ASN A 83 16.94 -2.29 6.53
C ASN A 83 16.66 -2.90 7.92
N GLU A 84 15.38 -3.09 8.29
CA GLU A 84 15.01 -3.76 9.55
C GLU A 84 15.45 -5.24 9.55
N HIS A 85 15.32 -5.95 8.43
CA HIS A 85 15.84 -7.32 8.30
C HIS A 85 17.35 -7.39 8.56
N LEU A 86 18.11 -6.49 7.96
CA LEU A 86 19.57 -6.48 8.07
C LEU A 86 20.05 -6.01 9.44
N THR A 87 19.42 -4.99 10.03
CA THR A 87 19.95 -4.31 11.21
C THR A 87 19.31 -4.76 12.52
N LYS A 88 18.03 -5.14 12.50
CA LYS A 88 17.29 -5.57 13.71
C LYS A 88 17.22 -7.07 13.85
N PHE A 89 17.12 -7.80 12.73
CA PHE A 89 16.99 -9.25 12.78
C PHE A 89 18.31 -9.97 12.48
N ASP A 90 19.33 -9.23 12.03
CA ASP A 90 20.62 -9.83 11.60
C ASP A 90 20.40 -10.91 10.52
N ALA A 91 19.45 -10.66 9.63
CA ALA A 91 19.15 -11.55 8.53
C ALA A 91 20.04 -11.21 7.33
N GLY A 92 20.74 -12.21 6.83
CA GLY A 92 21.57 -12.09 5.61
C GLY A 92 20.74 -12.05 4.32
N LYS A 93 21.41 -11.83 3.19
CA LYS A 93 20.78 -11.73 1.86
C LYS A 93 20.12 -13.03 1.38
N CYS A 94 20.49 -14.18 1.95
CA CYS A 94 19.91 -15.50 1.65
C CYS A 94 19.22 -16.12 2.87
N ASP A 95 18.76 -15.30 3.82
CA ASP A 95 18.03 -15.76 4.98
C ASP A 95 16.54 -15.42 4.86
N TYR A 96 15.69 -16.28 5.37
CA TYR A 96 14.30 -15.97 5.60
C TYR A 96 14.08 -15.43 7.01
N VAL A 97 13.17 -14.48 7.15
CA VAL A 97 12.59 -14.07 8.44
C VAL A 97 11.18 -14.62 8.52
N ASP A 98 10.90 -15.36 9.59
CA ASP A 98 9.65 -16.09 9.82
C ASP A 98 8.76 -15.32 10.79
N TYR A 99 7.72 -14.66 10.27
CA TYR A 99 6.71 -13.95 11.05
C TYR A 99 5.55 -14.89 11.37
N LEU A 100 5.64 -15.63 12.46
CA LEU A 100 4.70 -16.71 12.78
C LEU A 100 3.47 -16.26 13.57
N THR A 101 3.63 -15.22 14.39
CA THR A 101 2.58 -14.70 15.28
C THR A 101 2.22 -13.26 14.90
N PHE A 102 1.14 -12.72 15.46
CA PHE A 102 0.83 -11.30 15.26
C PHE A 102 1.86 -10.39 15.95
N GLN A 103 2.46 -10.84 17.08
CA GLN A 103 3.52 -10.10 17.77
C GLN A 103 4.75 -9.90 16.88
N ASP A 104 5.11 -10.90 16.08
CA ASP A 104 6.22 -10.80 15.13
C ASP A 104 5.97 -9.72 14.06
N LYS A 105 4.71 -9.38 13.81
CA LYS A 105 4.25 -8.49 12.74
C LYS A 105 3.88 -7.09 13.22
N LEU A 106 4.13 -6.74 14.48
CA LEU A 106 3.76 -5.43 15.03
C LEU A 106 4.37 -4.23 14.28
N GLY A 107 5.51 -4.42 13.63
CA GLY A 107 6.14 -3.40 12.78
C GLY A 107 5.73 -3.46 11.31
N LEU A 108 4.88 -4.40 10.89
CA LEU A 108 4.50 -4.59 9.49
C LEU A 108 3.27 -3.76 9.13
N LEU A 109 3.35 -3.02 8.01
CA LEU A 109 2.23 -2.26 7.48
C LEU A 109 1.06 -3.18 7.12
N THR A 110 -0.12 -2.86 7.62
CA THR A 110 -1.41 -3.56 7.42
C THR A 110 -1.32 -5.08 7.35
N ALA A 111 -0.53 -5.67 8.22
CA ALA A 111 -0.31 -7.09 8.27
C ALA A 111 -1.63 -7.88 8.45
N ASN A 112 -1.61 -9.14 8.02
CA ASN A 112 -2.62 -10.12 8.36
C ASN A 112 -2.21 -10.83 9.65
N ALA A 113 -3.09 -10.91 10.62
CA ALA A 113 -2.79 -11.56 11.90
C ALA A 113 -2.92 -13.08 11.85
N THR A 114 -3.66 -13.65 10.88
CA THR A 114 -4.08 -15.05 10.86
C THR A 114 -3.12 -16.02 10.17
N THR A 115 -2.25 -15.56 9.24
CA THR A 115 -1.35 -16.45 8.47
C THR A 115 0.12 -16.09 8.67
N PRO A 116 1.03 -17.09 8.79
CA PRO A 116 2.47 -16.83 8.81
C PRO A 116 2.96 -16.17 7.51
N TYR A 117 4.02 -15.37 7.65
CA TYR A 117 4.78 -14.83 6.53
C TYR A 117 6.24 -15.27 6.63
N ILE A 118 6.82 -15.69 5.52
CA ILE A 118 8.21 -16.06 5.39
C ILE A 118 8.81 -15.17 4.31
N MET A 119 9.76 -14.31 4.67
CA MET A 119 10.20 -13.22 3.80
C MET A 119 11.71 -13.07 3.77
N ALA A 120 12.23 -12.69 2.59
CA ALA A 120 13.62 -12.39 2.37
C ALA A 120 13.79 -11.14 1.49
N PHE A 121 14.90 -10.43 1.68
CA PHE A 121 15.29 -9.26 0.90
C PHE A 121 16.69 -9.45 0.29
N PRO A 122 16.82 -10.31 -0.74
CA PRO A 122 18.09 -10.50 -1.40
C PRO A 122 18.52 -9.30 -2.23
N ASN A 123 19.84 -9.24 -2.50
CA ASN A 123 20.44 -8.31 -3.45
C ASN A 123 21.18 -9.11 -4.52
N LEU A 124 20.65 -9.16 -5.73
CA LEU A 124 21.16 -9.98 -6.84
C LEU A 124 22.54 -9.52 -7.35
N LYS A 125 22.91 -8.25 -7.11
CA LYS A 125 24.24 -7.76 -7.42
C LYS A 125 25.31 -8.36 -6.50
N GLU A 126 24.95 -8.61 -5.23
CA GLU A 126 25.87 -9.19 -4.24
C GLU A 126 25.91 -10.72 -4.31
N THR A 127 24.78 -11.36 -4.60
CA THR A 127 24.62 -12.82 -4.54
C THR A 127 24.83 -13.50 -5.90
N GLY A 128 24.68 -12.77 -7.01
CA GLY A 128 24.41 -13.30 -8.34
C GLY A 128 22.99 -13.88 -8.42
N PRO A 129 22.67 -14.60 -9.51
CA PRO A 129 21.39 -15.28 -9.68
C PRO A 129 21.05 -16.18 -8.49
N LEU A 130 19.80 -16.12 -8.02
CA LEU A 130 19.34 -16.87 -6.86
C LEU A 130 18.34 -17.96 -7.22
N VAL A 131 18.49 -19.09 -6.59
CA VAL A 131 17.52 -20.19 -6.59
C VAL A 131 16.66 -20.10 -5.34
N PHE A 132 15.34 -20.19 -5.53
CA PHE A 132 14.36 -20.37 -4.49
C PHE A 132 13.67 -21.72 -4.69
N GLU A 133 13.78 -22.61 -3.70
CA GLU A 133 13.01 -23.85 -3.72
C GLU A 133 11.72 -23.66 -2.94
N ILE A 134 10.61 -23.90 -3.62
CA ILE A 134 9.27 -23.84 -3.05
C ILE A 134 8.78 -25.26 -2.84
N PRO A 135 8.42 -25.70 -1.63
CA PRO A 135 7.94 -27.05 -1.39
C PRO A 135 6.56 -27.28 -2.03
N ALA A 136 6.29 -28.53 -2.40
CA ALA A 136 4.94 -28.94 -2.80
C ALA A 136 3.97 -28.83 -1.63
N GLY A 137 2.76 -28.34 -1.89
CA GLY A 137 1.70 -28.20 -0.89
C GLY A 137 1.01 -26.85 -0.91
N PRO A 138 0.16 -26.56 0.09
CA PRO A 138 -0.62 -25.33 0.17
C PRO A 138 0.25 -24.13 0.58
N THR A 139 1.05 -23.66 -0.37
CA THR A 139 1.83 -22.41 -0.27
C THR A 139 1.26 -21.37 -1.23
N ALA A 140 1.43 -20.10 -0.92
CA ALA A 140 1.18 -18.98 -1.81
C ALA A 140 2.20 -17.87 -1.54
N GLY A 141 2.64 -17.18 -2.58
CA GLY A 141 3.60 -16.11 -2.44
C GLY A 141 4.14 -15.67 -3.79
N GLY A 142 5.34 -15.08 -3.78
CA GLY A 142 5.97 -14.64 -5.01
C GLY A 142 7.17 -13.75 -4.77
N PHE A 143 7.56 -13.14 -5.85
CA PHE A 143 8.72 -12.27 -5.94
C PHE A 143 8.30 -10.94 -6.55
N THR A 144 8.74 -9.84 -5.97
CA THR A 144 8.58 -8.52 -6.56
C THR A 144 9.93 -7.86 -6.78
N ASP A 145 9.98 -6.96 -7.74
CA ASP A 145 11.03 -5.97 -7.82
C ASP A 145 10.97 -5.01 -6.61
N PHE A 146 11.95 -4.15 -6.47
CA PHE A 146 11.99 -3.25 -5.31
C PHE A 146 10.98 -2.08 -5.41
N TRP A 147 10.37 -1.89 -6.59
CA TRP A 147 9.21 -1.00 -6.79
C TRP A 147 7.88 -1.69 -6.49
N GLN A 148 7.92 -2.90 -5.91
CA GLN A 148 6.76 -3.72 -5.57
C GLN A 148 5.92 -4.16 -6.80
N ARG A 149 6.55 -4.28 -7.97
CA ARG A 149 5.94 -4.85 -9.16
C ARG A 149 6.22 -6.36 -9.19
N PRO A 150 5.20 -7.19 -9.42
CA PRO A 150 5.41 -8.64 -9.44
C PRO A 150 6.41 -9.06 -10.52
N ILE A 151 7.37 -9.90 -10.14
CA ILE A 151 8.25 -10.65 -11.05
C ILE A 151 7.54 -11.94 -11.44
N THR A 152 7.07 -12.69 -10.44
CA THR A 152 6.23 -13.87 -10.59
C THR A 152 5.62 -14.29 -9.26
N ASP A 153 4.48 -14.96 -9.30
CA ASP A 153 3.91 -15.65 -8.15
C ASP A 153 4.57 -17.03 -7.97
N SER A 154 4.39 -17.65 -6.79
CA SER A 154 4.82 -19.01 -6.46
C SER A 154 3.75 -19.75 -5.67
N GLY A 155 3.84 -21.07 -5.59
CA GLY A 155 2.85 -21.90 -4.92
C GLY A 155 1.55 -21.96 -5.71
N GLN A 156 0.40 -21.99 -5.03
CA GLN A 156 -0.91 -22.19 -5.67
C GLN A 156 -1.24 -21.15 -6.76
N THR A 157 -0.70 -19.93 -6.64
CA THR A 157 -0.91 -18.84 -7.61
C THR A 157 0.20 -18.74 -8.65
N GLY A 158 1.31 -19.43 -8.44
CA GLY A 158 2.45 -19.45 -9.33
C GLY A 158 2.37 -20.44 -10.48
N PRO A 159 3.37 -20.46 -11.35
CA PRO A 159 3.47 -21.43 -12.46
C PRO A 159 3.57 -22.87 -11.98
N ASP A 160 4.05 -23.13 -10.77
CA ASP A 160 4.11 -24.46 -10.14
C ASP A 160 2.75 -24.95 -9.64
N LYS A 161 1.73 -24.10 -9.53
CA LYS A 161 0.35 -24.44 -9.11
C LYS A 161 0.28 -25.28 -7.83
N GLY A 162 1.22 -25.05 -6.90
CA GLY A 162 1.34 -25.78 -5.64
C GLY A 162 2.05 -27.14 -5.74
N ALA A 163 2.56 -27.52 -6.91
CA ALA A 163 3.38 -28.72 -7.05
C ALA A 163 4.81 -28.53 -6.51
N GLY A 164 5.18 -27.31 -6.16
CA GLY A 164 6.52 -26.93 -5.78
C GLY A 164 7.46 -26.80 -6.97
N GLY A 165 8.67 -26.30 -6.74
CA GLY A 165 9.63 -26.14 -7.82
C GLY A 165 10.81 -25.27 -7.46
N LYS A 166 11.73 -25.16 -8.41
CA LYS A 166 12.92 -24.29 -8.30
C LYS A 166 12.73 -23.06 -9.17
N TYR A 167 12.71 -21.91 -8.54
CA TYR A 167 12.64 -20.60 -9.20
C TYR A 167 14.05 -20.02 -9.28
N LEU A 168 14.48 -19.65 -10.48
CA LEU A 168 15.76 -18.97 -10.71
C LEU A 168 15.45 -17.51 -11.04
N ILE A 169 15.85 -16.62 -10.16
CA ILE A 169 15.71 -15.18 -10.35
C ILE A 169 17.06 -14.59 -10.77
N LEU A 170 17.09 -14.02 -11.96
CA LEU A 170 18.22 -13.30 -12.54
C LEU A 170 18.13 -11.83 -12.18
N GLY A 171 19.27 -11.20 -11.95
CA GLY A 171 19.38 -9.74 -11.82
C GLY A 171 19.28 -9.02 -13.17
N PRO A 172 19.20 -7.68 -13.16
CA PRO A 172 19.06 -6.90 -14.39
C PRO A 172 20.18 -7.13 -15.41
N ASP A 173 21.40 -7.27 -14.93
CA ASP A 173 22.62 -7.37 -15.76
C ASP A 173 23.15 -8.81 -15.90
N ASP A 174 22.49 -9.80 -15.31
CA ASP A 174 22.92 -11.18 -15.44
C ASP A 174 22.75 -11.70 -16.89
N PRO A 175 23.61 -12.59 -17.36
CA PRO A 175 23.44 -13.21 -18.68
C PRO A 175 22.14 -14.01 -18.75
N ASP A 176 21.54 -14.09 -19.92
CA ASP A 176 20.38 -14.94 -20.17
C ASP A 176 20.73 -16.40 -20.00
N MET A 177 19.96 -17.13 -19.22
CA MET A 177 20.07 -18.56 -19.01
C MET A 177 18.71 -19.19 -18.80
N LYS A 178 18.55 -20.42 -19.24
CA LYS A 178 17.31 -21.21 -19.07
C LYS A 178 17.66 -22.66 -18.76
N PRO A 179 18.25 -22.94 -17.58
CA PRO A 179 18.58 -24.30 -17.20
C PRO A 179 17.32 -25.16 -17.07
N GLU A 180 17.42 -26.42 -17.43
CA GLU A 180 16.34 -27.39 -17.26
C GLU A 180 15.97 -27.58 -15.79
N GLY A 181 14.68 -27.73 -15.50
CA GLY A 181 14.16 -27.93 -14.14
C GLY A 181 13.97 -26.65 -13.32
N TYR A 182 14.10 -25.47 -13.94
CA TYR A 182 13.87 -24.19 -13.27
C TYR A 182 12.79 -23.36 -13.95
N TYR A 183 11.98 -22.69 -13.14
CA TYR A 183 11.18 -21.53 -13.56
C TYR A 183 12.09 -20.30 -13.53
N VAL A 184 12.43 -19.73 -14.69
CA VAL A 184 13.42 -18.65 -14.80
C VAL A 184 12.74 -17.32 -15.05
N PHE A 185 13.07 -16.33 -14.24
CA PHE A 185 12.58 -14.97 -14.34
C PHE A 185 13.71 -13.96 -14.15
N ARG A 186 13.55 -12.78 -14.71
CA ARG A 186 14.49 -11.66 -14.56
C ARG A 186 13.86 -10.56 -13.74
N SER A 187 14.58 -10.11 -12.71
CA SER A 187 14.22 -8.89 -11.98
C SER A 187 14.73 -7.65 -12.73
N PRO A 188 13.91 -6.59 -12.82
CA PRO A 188 14.38 -5.31 -13.32
C PRO A 188 15.19 -4.52 -12.29
N THR A 189 15.24 -4.95 -11.02
CA THR A 189 15.99 -4.32 -9.92
C THR A 189 17.01 -5.28 -9.33
N VAL A 190 18.08 -4.74 -8.70
CA VAL A 190 19.09 -5.56 -8.04
C VAL A 190 18.61 -6.07 -6.68
N ASN A 191 17.84 -5.27 -5.93
CA ASN A 191 17.15 -5.74 -4.75
C ASN A 191 15.80 -6.31 -5.14
N ILE A 192 15.41 -7.40 -4.48
CA ILE A 192 14.09 -8.04 -4.67
C ILE A 192 13.47 -8.35 -3.32
N TRP A 193 12.17 -8.56 -3.31
CA TRP A 193 11.45 -9.10 -2.18
C TRP A 193 10.89 -10.47 -2.53
N SER A 194 11.11 -11.44 -1.65
CA SER A 194 10.53 -12.77 -1.70
C SER A 194 9.63 -12.95 -0.50
N ALA A 195 8.37 -13.28 -0.71
CA ALA A 195 7.37 -13.43 0.34
C ALA A 195 6.51 -14.66 0.11
N HIS A 196 6.43 -15.52 1.13
CA HIS A 196 5.68 -16.76 1.07
C HIS A 196 4.78 -16.93 2.30
N ARG A 197 3.72 -17.70 2.12
CA ARG A 197 2.78 -18.12 3.17
C ARG A 197 2.65 -19.63 3.15
N ALA A 198 2.66 -20.26 4.32
CA ALA A 198 2.20 -21.61 4.51
C ALA A 198 0.71 -21.57 4.88
N LEU A 199 -0.14 -22.17 4.07
CA LEU A 199 -1.61 -22.08 4.17
C LEU A 199 -2.26 -23.30 4.81
N ASP A 200 -1.46 -24.33 5.16
CA ASP A 200 -2.00 -25.53 5.82
C ASP A 200 -2.54 -25.15 7.21
N PRO A 201 -3.79 -25.49 7.55
CA PRO A 201 -4.36 -25.22 8.86
C PRO A 201 -3.70 -26.03 9.98
N ASP A 202 -3.08 -27.16 9.67
CA ASP A 202 -2.28 -27.95 10.62
C ASP A 202 -0.92 -27.29 10.86
N ALA A 203 -0.67 -26.88 12.09
CA ALA A 203 0.55 -26.17 12.46
C ALA A 203 1.84 -26.97 12.22
N ALA A 204 1.81 -28.30 12.30
CA ALA A 204 2.97 -29.14 12.04
C ALA A 204 3.28 -29.21 10.54
N LYS A 205 2.24 -29.34 9.70
CA LYS A 205 2.37 -29.30 8.25
C LYS A 205 2.81 -27.91 7.76
N ALA A 206 2.23 -26.83 8.33
CA ALA A 206 2.67 -25.47 8.03
C ALA A 206 4.14 -25.27 8.35
N ARG A 207 4.64 -25.75 9.50
CA ARG A 207 6.06 -25.70 9.85
C ARG A 207 6.93 -26.51 8.88
N ALA A 208 6.47 -27.67 8.44
CA ALA A 208 7.19 -28.47 7.45
C ALA A 208 7.33 -27.77 6.10
N LEU A 209 6.27 -27.09 5.63
CA LEU A 209 6.32 -26.23 4.45
C LEU A 209 7.32 -25.09 4.61
N ILE A 210 7.31 -24.39 5.76
CA ILE A 210 8.27 -23.32 6.04
C ILE A 210 9.71 -23.84 5.98
N ALA A 211 10.00 -24.95 6.65
CA ALA A 211 11.34 -25.57 6.63
C ALA A 211 11.79 -26.07 5.24
N GLY A 212 10.82 -26.28 4.34
CA GLY A 212 11.08 -26.67 2.94
C GLY A 212 11.46 -25.52 2.02
N LEU A 213 11.23 -24.25 2.44
CA LEU A 213 11.63 -23.07 1.69
C LEU A 213 13.16 -22.91 1.74
N LYS A 214 13.79 -22.79 0.56
CA LYS A 214 15.24 -22.59 0.49
C LYS A 214 15.58 -21.43 -0.43
N ILE A 215 16.69 -20.77 -0.12
CA ILE A 215 17.28 -19.70 -0.92
C ILE A 215 18.80 -19.85 -0.94
N TYR A 216 19.40 -19.86 -2.14
CA TYR A 216 20.83 -19.97 -2.31
C TYR A 216 21.30 -19.45 -3.68
N PRO A 217 22.58 -19.03 -3.82
CA PRO A 217 23.14 -18.63 -5.11
C PRO A 217 23.14 -19.79 -6.13
N TYR A 218 22.76 -19.51 -7.36
CA TYR A 218 22.77 -20.50 -8.45
C TYR A 218 24.15 -21.13 -8.66
N SER A 219 25.22 -20.37 -8.41
CA SER A 219 26.61 -20.87 -8.45
C SER A 219 26.87 -22.00 -7.46
N LYS A 220 26.07 -22.14 -6.43
CA LYS A 220 26.18 -23.18 -5.39
C LYS A 220 25.12 -24.29 -5.51
N ARG A 221 24.39 -24.38 -6.63
CA ARG A 221 23.28 -25.32 -6.82
C ARG A 221 23.63 -26.80 -6.68
N GLU A 222 24.89 -27.20 -6.93
CA GLU A 222 25.35 -28.59 -6.79
C GLU A 222 25.54 -29.01 -5.32
N ASN A 223 25.85 -28.04 -4.45
CA ASN A 223 25.98 -28.23 -3.01
C ASN A 223 25.46 -26.98 -2.29
N PRO A 224 24.12 -26.80 -2.23
CA PRO A 224 23.53 -25.60 -1.69
C PRO A 224 23.76 -25.48 -0.19
N PRO A 225 24.14 -24.31 0.31
CA PRO A 225 24.22 -24.07 1.74
C PRO A 225 22.83 -24.19 2.39
N ALA A 226 22.80 -24.54 3.68
CA ALA A 226 21.57 -24.52 4.44
C ALA A 226 20.99 -23.09 4.49
N THR A 227 19.71 -22.95 4.21
CA THR A 227 18.99 -21.68 4.38
C THR A 227 18.74 -21.43 5.87
N ARG A 228 19.08 -20.25 6.34
CA ARG A 228 18.81 -19.84 7.71
C ARG A 228 17.41 -19.20 7.80
N HIS A 229 16.66 -19.62 8.79
CA HIS A 229 15.37 -19.03 9.18
C HIS A 229 15.56 -18.24 10.47
N VAL A 230 15.22 -16.96 10.46
CA VAL A 230 15.44 -16.02 11.56
C VAL A 230 14.09 -15.63 12.16
N SER A 231 13.97 -15.69 13.47
CA SER A 231 12.77 -15.22 14.18
C SER A 231 12.91 -13.74 14.52
N PRO A 232 11.92 -12.88 14.22
CA PRO A 232 11.87 -11.50 14.68
C PRO A 232 11.32 -11.37 16.10
N SER A 233 10.94 -12.47 16.73
CA SER A 233 10.25 -12.51 18.03
C SER A 233 11.02 -11.76 19.12
N GLY A 234 10.30 -10.95 19.90
CA GLY A 234 10.86 -10.14 20.98
C GLY A 234 11.65 -8.90 20.51
N ARG A 235 11.76 -8.65 19.22
CA ARG A 235 12.48 -7.49 18.65
C ARG A 235 11.52 -6.37 18.28
N LYS A 236 11.85 -5.14 18.69
CA LYS A 236 11.12 -3.94 18.25
C LYS A 236 11.67 -3.48 16.91
N TRP A 237 10.78 -3.30 15.94
CA TRP A 237 11.10 -2.89 14.60
C TRP A 237 9.94 -2.12 13.97
N SER A 238 10.18 -1.44 12.83
CA SER A 238 9.16 -0.68 12.13
C SER A 238 9.38 -0.69 10.63
N GLY A 239 8.40 -1.19 9.88
CA GLY A 239 8.33 -1.08 8.42
C GLY A 239 7.74 0.25 7.94
N THR A 240 7.39 1.16 8.85
CA THR A 240 6.92 2.51 8.51
C THR A 240 8.02 3.28 7.80
N GLN A 241 7.71 3.90 6.65
CA GLN A 241 8.66 4.71 5.91
C GLN A 241 9.31 5.76 6.81
N PRO A 242 10.62 6.04 6.65
CA PRO A 242 11.30 7.08 7.42
C PRO A 242 10.65 8.45 7.23
N ARG A 243 10.77 9.32 8.22
CA ARG A 243 10.21 10.69 8.19
C ARG A 243 11.30 11.75 8.05
N GLY A 244 10.91 12.93 7.58
CA GLY A 244 11.80 14.07 7.43
C GLY A 244 12.99 13.78 6.52
N LEU A 245 14.17 14.29 6.87
CA LEU A 245 15.37 14.13 6.04
C LEU A 245 15.81 12.67 5.85
N ALA A 246 15.54 11.78 6.83
CA ALA A 246 15.87 10.35 6.73
C ALA A 246 15.17 9.65 5.57
N TYR A 247 13.99 10.12 5.14
CA TYR A 247 13.32 9.62 3.94
C TYR A 247 14.19 9.85 2.69
N TRP A 248 14.73 11.05 2.55
CA TRP A 248 15.55 11.45 1.41
C TRP A 248 16.94 10.82 1.42
N GLU A 249 17.52 10.63 2.59
CA GLU A 249 18.77 9.87 2.77
C GLU A 249 18.60 8.42 2.31
N GLY A 250 17.50 7.78 2.73
CA GLY A 250 17.14 6.44 2.27
C GLY A 250 16.90 6.40 0.75
N LEU A 251 16.16 7.37 0.20
CA LEU A 251 15.90 7.45 -1.23
C LEU A 251 17.20 7.62 -2.03
N ALA A 252 18.07 8.52 -1.63
CA ALA A 252 19.35 8.73 -2.30
C ALA A 252 20.21 7.45 -2.29
N LYS A 253 20.21 6.72 -1.18
CA LYS A 253 20.92 5.44 -1.08
C LYS A 253 20.38 4.41 -2.06
N ILE A 254 19.07 4.17 -2.06
CA ILE A 254 18.49 3.10 -2.90
C ILE A 254 18.52 3.46 -4.39
N ILE A 255 18.37 4.73 -4.78
CA ILE A 255 18.55 5.18 -6.18
C ILE A 255 19.98 4.91 -6.68
N ASN A 256 21.00 5.02 -5.81
CA ASN A 256 22.37 4.70 -6.18
C ASN A 256 22.57 3.19 -6.41
N GLU A 257 21.80 2.35 -5.76
CA GLU A 257 21.86 0.90 -5.93
C GLU A 257 21.10 0.40 -7.16
N GLU A 258 19.86 0.89 -7.35
CA GLU A 258 18.93 0.38 -8.36
C GLU A 258 19.16 0.95 -9.76
N PRO A 259 18.87 0.19 -10.84
CA PRO A 259 18.80 0.74 -12.19
C PRO A 259 17.75 1.84 -12.32
N VAL A 260 18.01 2.83 -13.18
CA VAL A 260 17.03 3.85 -13.56
C VAL A 260 16.24 3.36 -14.77
N HIS A 261 14.94 3.15 -14.61
CA HIS A 261 14.06 2.75 -15.71
C HIS A 261 13.62 3.98 -16.53
N GLU A 262 13.27 3.75 -17.80
CA GLU A 262 12.83 4.83 -18.69
C GLU A 262 11.62 5.61 -18.13
N ARG A 263 10.66 4.91 -17.53
CA ARG A 263 9.49 5.51 -16.86
C ARG A 263 9.84 6.48 -15.73
N ASP A 264 11.00 6.32 -15.11
CA ASP A 264 11.42 7.05 -13.89
C ASP A 264 12.32 8.24 -14.20
N ARG A 265 12.81 8.39 -15.45
CA ARG A 265 13.78 9.42 -15.84
C ARG A 265 13.30 10.84 -15.62
N MET A 266 12.01 11.10 -15.82
CA MET A 266 11.44 12.43 -15.56
C MET A 266 11.56 12.79 -14.07
N VAL A 267 11.24 11.86 -13.18
CA VAL A 267 11.34 12.10 -11.73
C VAL A 267 12.79 12.19 -11.30
N MET A 268 13.70 11.41 -11.90
CA MET A 268 15.14 11.57 -11.68
C MET A 268 15.63 12.99 -12.04
N GLY A 269 15.11 13.58 -13.11
CA GLY A 269 15.37 14.99 -13.44
C GLY A 269 14.79 15.99 -12.44
N MET A 270 13.68 15.67 -11.79
CA MET A 270 13.10 16.47 -10.71
C MET A 270 13.91 16.39 -9.41
N LEU A 271 14.54 15.24 -9.15
CA LEU A 271 15.35 15.01 -7.95
C LEU A 271 16.74 15.67 -8.03
N GLN A 272 17.28 15.88 -9.24
CA GLN A 272 18.61 16.43 -9.44
C GLN A 272 18.83 17.80 -8.75
N PRO A 273 17.97 18.83 -8.92
CA PRO A 273 18.12 20.10 -8.21
C PRO A 273 17.95 20.00 -6.70
N LEU A 274 17.36 18.90 -6.20
CA LEU A 274 17.23 18.60 -4.78
C LEU A 274 18.48 17.94 -4.18
N GLY A 275 19.52 17.71 -4.99
CA GLY A 275 20.78 17.09 -4.58
C GLY A 275 20.73 15.56 -4.56
N ILE A 276 19.70 14.92 -5.13
CA ILE A 276 19.58 13.48 -5.24
C ILE A 276 19.84 13.08 -6.70
N GLU A 277 21.02 12.50 -6.94
CA GLU A 277 21.47 12.13 -8.28
C GLU A 277 22.21 10.78 -8.23
N LYS A 278 21.87 9.87 -9.15
CA LYS A 278 22.54 8.57 -9.24
C LYS A 278 24.04 8.74 -9.51
N GLY A 279 24.84 8.00 -8.73
CA GLY A 279 26.32 8.05 -8.84
C GLY A 279 26.96 9.17 -8.03
N LYS A 280 26.17 9.99 -7.35
CA LYS A 280 26.69 11.08 -6.49
C LYS A 280 26.34 10.88 -5.01
N PRO A 281 27.18 11.34 -4.10
CA PRO A 281 26.84 11.36 -2.67
C PRO A 281 25.75 12.40 -2.40
N PHE A 282 24.82 12.06 -1.51
CA PHE A 282 23.78 12.98 -1.07
C PHE A 282 24.33 13.93 0.01
N THR A 283 24.66 15.13 -0.39
CA THR A 283 25.20 16.19 0.49
C THR A 283 24.38 17.49 0.34
N PRO A 284 23.10 17.48 0.77
CA PRO A 284 22.21 18.61 0.53
C PRO A 284 22.66 19.87 1.26
N THR A 285 22.55 21.03 0.58
CA THR A 285 22.76 22.36 1.14
C THR A 285 21.73 22.65 2.24
N ALA A 286 21.96 23.71 3.02
CA ALA A 286 20.99 24.15 4.05
C ALA A 286 19.62 24.48 3.45
N ARG A 287 19.59 25.12 2.26
CA ARG A 287 18.35 25.38 1.50
C ARG A 287 17.63 24.08 1.12
N GLN A 288 18.33 23.14 0.51
CA GLN A 288 17.77 21.85 0.12
C GLN A 288 17.25 21.06 1.33
N LYS A 289 17.99 21.02 2.45
CA LYS A 289 17.51 20.35 3.68
C LYS A 289 16.20 20.91 4.18
N LYS A 290 16.02 22.23 4.17
CA LYS A 290 14.79 22.90 4.60
C LYS A 290 13.62 22.49 3.71
N ILE A 291 13.79 22.55 2.38
CA ILE A 291 12.76 22.18 1.40
C ILE A 291 12.39 20.69 1.52
N LEU A 292 13.39 19.83 1.60
CA LEU A 292 13.19 18.39 1.68
C LEU A 292 12.47 17.97 2.99
N ASP A 293 12.83 18.57 4.13
CA ASP A 293 12.17 18.28 5.41
C ASP A 293 10.71 18.72 5.40
N GLU A 294 10.40 19.89 4.84
CA GLU A 294 9.04 20.39 4.68
C GLU A 294 8.24 19.53 3.68
N ALA A 295 8.84 19.19 2.54
CA ALA A 295 8.22 18.35 1.54
C ALA A 295 7.96 16.91 2.03
N ALA A 296 8.81 16.35 2.91
CA ALA A 296 8.56 15.03 3.50
C ALA A 296 7.30 15.03 4.37
N ARG A 297 7.08 16.09 5.16
CA ARG A 297 5.86 16.23 5.99
C ARG A 297 4.62 16.41 5.14
N THR A 298 4.70 17.29 4.14
CA THR A 298 3.57 17.53 3.22
C THR A 298 3.29 16.32 2.34
N GLY A 299 4.33 15.65 1.82
CA GLY A 299 4.20 14.43 1.03
C GLY A 299 3.57 13.27 1.83
N GLU A 300 3.94 13.11 3.11
CA GLU A 300 3.27 12.14 4.01
C GLU A 300 1.79 12.49 4.18
N LEU A 301 1.46 13.78 4.37
CA LEU A 301 0.07 14.22 4.50
C LEU A 301 -0.73 14.03 3.19
N MET A 302 -0.11 14.31 2.04
CA MET A 302 -0.70 14.04 0.72
C MET A 302 -1.01 12.54 0.57
N ALA A 303 -0.04 11.66 0.86
CA ALA A 303 -0.23 10.21 0.78
C ALA A 303 -1.35 9.73 1.71
N ARG A 304 -1.38 10.22 2.94
CA ARG A 304 -2.44 9.95 3.93
C ARG A 304 -3.81 10.41 3.45
N THR A 305 -3.87 11.60 2.84
CA THR A 305 -5.12 12.12 2.27
C THR A 305 -5.61 11.26 1.11
N ILE A 306 -4.72 10.88 0.20
CA ILE A 306 -5.06 10.00 -0.94
C ILE A 306 -5.51 8.62 -0.44
N ALA A 307 -4.92 8.11 0.64
CA ALA A 307 -5.26 6.81 1.20
C ALA A 307 -6.64 6.81 1.88
N TYR A 308 -6.95 7.78 2.73
CA TYR A 308 -8.18 7.76 3.54
C TYR A 308 -9.33 8.62 3.01
N GLU A 309 -9.10 9.44 1.98
CA GLU A 309 -10.12 10.22 1.25
C GLU A 309 -9.99 9.94 -0.25
N LYS A 310 -10.25 8.70 -0.64
CA LYS A 310 -10.08 8.24 -2.02
C LYS A 310 -10.98 9.01 -2.99
N ARG A 311 -10.39 9.53 -4.06
CA ARG A 311 -11.10 10.23 -5.15
C ARG A 311 -11.24 9.35 -6.38
N PHE A 312 -10.98 8.05 -6.28
CA PHE A 312 -11.03 7.13 -7.38
C PHE A 312 -12.49 6.76 -7.68
N GLU A 313 -12.91 6.90 -8.93
CA GLU A 313 -14.23 6.44 -9.35
C GLU A 313 -14.38 4.95 -9.08
N GLY A 314 -15.39 4.59 -8.30
CA GLY A 314 -15.68 3.21 -7.90
C GLY A 314 -14.86 2.68 -6.72
N SER A 315 -14.10 3.51 -6.00
CA SER A 315 -13.43 3.09 -4.76
C SER A 315 -14.41 2.75 -3.65
N SER A 316 -15.50 3.52 -3.52
CA SER A 316 -16.57 3.23 -2.57
C SER A 316 -17.32 1.96 -2.94
N VAL A 317 -17.44 1.04 -1.98
CA VAL A 317 -18.05 -0.27 -2.21
C VAL A 317 -19.57 -0.17 -2.31
N TRP A 318 -20.21 0.60 -1.43
CA TRP A 318 -21.67 0.77 -1.41
C TRP A 318 -22.03 2.25 -1.30
N PRO A 319 -23.00 2.74 -2.10
CA PRO A 319 -23.45 4.12 -2.01
C PRO A 319 -23.91 4.50 -0.59
N GLY A 320 -23.43 5.62 -0.09
CA GLY A 320 -23.78 6.13 1.25
C GLY A 320 -23.15 5.34 2.41
N LYS A 321 -22.15 4.51 2.15
CA LYS A 321 -21.32 3.84 3.15
C LYS A 321 -19.88 4.35 3.11
N HIS A 322 -19.19 4.16 4.22
CA HIS A 322 -17.79 4.60 4.40
C HIS A 322 -16.76 3.47 4.21
N TRP A 323 -17.15 2.42 3.47
CA TRP A 323 -16.24 1.32 3.11
C TRP A 323 -15.73 1.49 1.69
N ASP A 324 -14.41 1.60 1.57
CA ASP A 324 -13.69 1.69 0.29
C ASP A 324 -12.93 0.40 -0.02
N ILE A 325 -12.65 0.17 -1.29
CA ILE A 325 -11.69 -0.85 -1.73
C ILE A 325 -10.30 -0.33 -1.40
N SER A 326 -9.56 -1.04 -0.55
CA SER A 326 -8.22 -0.64 -0.11
C SER A 326 -7.20 -0.73 -1.26
N LEU A 327 -7.08 -1.89 -1.90
CA LEU A 327 -6.20 -2.10 -3.05
C LEU A 327 -6.95 -1.79 -4.36
N PHE A 328 -6.88 -0.55 -4.80
CA PHE A 328 -7.62 -0.05 -5.97
C PHE A 328 -6.79 0.02 -7.26
N LEU A 329 -5.69 -0.71 -7.35
CA LEU A 329 -4.91 -0.83 -8.60
C LEU A 329 -5.70 -1.64 -9.65
N LYS A 330 -5.69 -1.17 -10.91
CA LYS A 330 -6.27 -1.92 -12.04
C LYS A 330 -5.38 -3.08 -12.45
N GLU A 331 -4.07 -2.86 -12.44
CA GLU A 331 -3.07 -3.87 -12.77
C GLU A 331 -1.99 -3.95 -11.68
N THR A 332 -1.46 -5.14 -11.47
CA THR A 332 -0.41 -5.38 -10.45
C THR A 332 0.91 -4.67 -10.77
N ASN A 333 1.16 -4.39 -12.06
CA ASN A 333 2.32 -3.62 -12.50
C ASN A 333 2.16 -2.11 -12.30
N GLN A 334 1.05 -1.65 -11.72
CA GLN A 334 0.75 -0.24 -11.38
C GLN A 334 0.53 0.66 -12.62
N GLU A 335 0.37 0.09 -13.81
CA GLU A 335 0.17 0.85 -15.04
C GLU A 335 -1.28 0.75 -15.53
N ALA A 336 -1.76 1.83 -16.11
CA ALA A 336 -2.97 1.88 -16.91
C ALA A 336 -2.57 2.09 -18.39
N PRO A 337 -3.49 1.96 -19.37
CA PRO A 337 -3.14 2.06 -20.78
C PRO A 337 -2.43 3.34 -21.20
N HIS A 338 -2.65 4.46 -20.49
CA HIS A 338 -2.15 5.79 -20.88
C HIS A 338 -1.42 6.52 -19.75
N HIS A 339 -1.32 5.95 -18.54
CA HIS A 339 -0.67 6.57 -17.38
C HIS A 339 -0.29 5.53 -16.33
N THR A 340 0.71 5.85 -15.53
CA THR A 340 0.95 5.15 -14.26
C THR A 340 -0.17 5.51 -13.29
N GLN A 341 -0.76 4.52 -12.62
CA GLN A 341 -1.80 4.72 -11.60
C GLN A 341 -1.18 5.36 -10.34
N PHE A 342 -0.85 6.66 -10.43
CA PHE A 342 0.01 7.35 -9.49
C PHE A 342 -0.65 7.55 -8.12
N ASP A 343 -1.89 8.00 -8.10
CA ASP A 343 -2.64 8.20 -6.85
C ASP A 343 -3.04 6.86 -6.23
N GLU A 344 -3.51 5.90 -7.04
CA GLU A 344 -3.89 4.56 -6.58
C GLU A 344 -2.72 3.81 -5.94
N ARG A 345 -1.52 3.88 -6.57
CA ARG A 345 -0.31 3.28 -5.98
C ARG A 345 0.15 4.03 -4.74
N SER A 346 0.02 5.36 -4.71
CA SER A 346 0.37 6.18 -3.54
C SER A 346 -0.53 5.86 -2.36
N SER A 347 -1.84 5.67 -2.59
CA SER A 347 -2.79 5.19 -1.59
C SER A 347 -2.35 3.85 -1.00
N TRP A 348 -2.18 2.85 -1.88
CA TRP A 348 -1.86 1.49 -1.44
C TRP A 348 -0.50 1.39 -0.73
N PHE A 349 0.57 1.93 -1.33
CA PHE A 349 1.92 1.81 -0.76
C PHE A 349 2.22 2.79 0.38
N TYR A 350 1.31 3.71 0.68
CA TYR A 350 1.34 4.44 1.94
C TYR A 350 0.98 3.53 3.11
N GLU A 351 -0.06 2.72 2.98
CA GLU A 351 -0.63 1.95 4.08
C GLU A 351 -0.25 0.46 4.07
N ALA A 352 0.20 -0.09 2.94
CA ALA A 352 0.47 -1.52 2.78
C ALA A 352 1.74 -1.79 1.98
N VAL A 353 2.12 -3.06 1.90
CA VAL A 353 3.26 -3.56 1.13
C VAL A 353 2.85 -4.78 0.33
N GLY A 354 3.46 -4.91 -0.86
CA GLY A 354 3.21 -6.03 -1.77
C GLY A 354 1.90 -5.93 -2.55
N VAL A 355 1.91 -6.52 -3.71
CA VAL A 355 0.72 -6.68 -4.55
C VAL A 355 0.86 -7.97 -5.36
N SER A 356 -0.22 -8.71 -5.50
CA SER A 356 -0.30 -9.87 -6.38
C SER A 356 -1.71 -9.97 -6.98
N THR A 357 -1.85 -10.74 -8.04
CA THR A 357 -3.16 -10.96 -8.67
C THR A 357 -4.18 -11.51 -7.68
N GLY A 358 -3.76 -12.43 -6.79
CA GLY A 358 -4.61 -13.01 -5.76
C GLY A 358 -5.11 -12.01 -4.71
N MET A 359 -4.39 -10.90 -4.49
CA MET A 359 -4.79 -9.84 -3.54
C MET A 359 -5.81 -8.86 -4.13
N MET A 360 -6.02 -8.86 -5.44
CA MET A 360 -6.93 -7.91 -6.10
C MET A 360 -8.41 -8.35 -6.07
N GLY A 361 -8.71 -9.59 -5.63
CA GLY A 361 -10.06 -10.08 -5.38
C GLY A 361 -11.00 -10.02 -6.60
N ARG A 362 -10.49 -10.26 -7.81
CA ARG A 362 -11.28 -10.12 -9.07
C ARG A 362 -12.01 -11.38 -9.51
N THR A 363 -11.72 -12.50 -8.86
CA THR A 363 -12.28 -13.80 -9.27
C THR A 363 -13.18 -14.36 -8.17
N VAL A 364 -14.39 -14.73 -8.54
CA VAL A 364 -15.35 -15.35 -7.62
C VAL A 364 -14.78 -16.63 -7.01
N GLY A 365 -14.81 -16.72 -5.69
CA GLY A 365 -14.33 -17.87 -4.91
C GLY A 365 -12.81 -17.96 -4.76
N PHE A 366 -12.05 -17.02 -5.32
CA PHE A 366 -10.59 -17.07 -5.31
C PHE A 366 -9.96 -15.76 -4.81
N GLY A 367 -8.79 -15.89 -4.17
CA GLY A 367 -7.98 -14.75 -3.73
C GLY A 367 -8.53 -14.07 -2.47
N GLN A 368 -8.15 -12.82 -2.32
CA GLN A 368 -8.51 -12.00 -1.16
C GLN A 368 -8.98 -10.63 -1.65
N LEU A 369 -9.84 -10.01 -0.84
CA LEU A 369 -10.29 -8.64 -1.08
C LEU A 369 -10.27 -7.89 0.23
N TYR A 370 -9.89 -6.62 0.16
CA TYR A 370 -9.74 -5.76 1.32
C TYR A 370 -10.66 -4.56 1.20
N LEU A 371 -11.59 -4.42 2.17
CA LEU A 371 -12.36 -3.22 2.36
C LEU A 371 -11.78 -2.47 3.54
N GLU A 372 -11.74 -1.16 3.46
CA GLU A 372 -11.25 -0.32 4.55
C GLU A 372 -12.24 0.76 4.93
N THR A 373 -12.17 1.17 6.18
CA THR A 373 -12.79 2.40 6.65
C THR A 373 -11.96 3.02 7.77
N ALA A 374 -11.85 4.34 7.74
CA ALA A 374 -11.32 5.15 8.83
C ALA A 374 -12.41 6.03 9.45
N LYS A 375 -13.68 5.85 9.05
CA LYS A 375 -14.81 6.67 9.47
C LYS A 375 -15.93 5.84 10.08
N ASP A 376 -16.66 6.47 10.99
CA ASP A 376 -17.91 5.95 11.52
C ASP A 376 -19.12 6.27 10.60
N SER A 377 -20.29 5.78 10.95
CA SER A 377 -21.54 5.99 10.19
C SER A 377 -21.97 7.44 10.05
N GLU A 378 -21.44 8.36 10.88
CA GLU A 378 -21.69 9.80 10.83
C GLU A 378 -20.59 10.52 10.00
N GLY A 379 -19.57 9.80 9.47
CA GLY A 379 -18.46 10.35 8.72
C GLY A 379 -17.32 10.92 9.57
N ASN A 380 -17.34 10.69 10.89
CA ASN A 380 -16.25 11.14 11.77
C ASN A 380 -15.09 10.14 11.75
N TRP A 381 -13.87 10.65 11.90
CA TRP A 381 -12.69 9.80 12.01
C TRP A 381 -12.74 8.91 13.24
N LEU A 382 -12.38 7.62 13.07
CA LEU A 382 -12.35 6.66 14.16
C LEU A 382 -11.28 7.02 15.19
N SER A 383 -11.69 7.12 16.45
CA SER A 383 -10.85 7.48 17.60
C SER A 383 -10.72 6.31 18.57
N GLY A 384 -9.50 5.98 18.95
CA GLY A 384 -9.25 4.91 19.91
C GLY A 384 -9.68 5.20 21.34
N SER A 385 -10.10 6.44 21.63
CA SER A 385 -10.69 6.84 22.92
C SER A 385 -12.20 6.60 23.02
N GLN A 386 -12.87 6.23 21.91
CA GLN A 386 -14.30 6.02 21.83
C GLN A 386 -14.63 4.53 21.70
N ALA A 387 -15.84 4.19 22.07
CA ALA A 387 -16.40 2.85 21.85
C ALA A 387 -17.19 2.81 20.54
N TYR A 388 -17.05 1.73 19.79
CA TYR A 388 -17.75 1.53 18.52
C TYR A 388 -18.29 0.11 18.41
N HIS A 389 -19.22 -0.06 17.50
CA HIS A 389 -19.89 -1.30 17.18
C HIS A 389 -19.93 -1.52 15.65
N LEU A 390 -19.72 -2.75 15.19
CA LEU A 390 -19.93 -3.19 13.82
C LEU A 390 -20.77 -4.46 13.83
N ASN A 391 -21.93 -4.44 13.22
CA ASN A 391 -22.66 -5.67 12.93
C ASN A 391 -22.19 -6.24 11.60
N VAL A 392 -21.64 -7.46 11.62
CA VAL A 392 -21.32 -8.23 10.41
C VAL A 392 -22.53 -9.11 10.10
N PRO A 393 -23.29 -8.82 9.03
CA PRO A 393 -24.48 -9.59 8.70
C PRO A 393 -24.14 -11.06 8.45
N LYS A 394 -25.13 -11.95 8.68
CA LYS A 394 -24.99 -13.35 8.32
C LYS A 394 -24.66 -13.51 6.83
N ASP A 395 -24.18 -14.68 6.47
CA ASP A 395 -23.90 -15.06 5.09
C ASP A 395 -22.90 -14.13 4.39
N ALA A 396 -21.88 -13.66 5.16
CA ALA A 396 -20.79 -12.88 4.60
C ALA A 396 -20.23 -13.57 3.33
N PRO A 397 -20.00 -12.82 2.23
CA PRO A 397 -19.74 -13.36 0.91
C PRO A 397 -18.31 -13.93 0.77
N VAL A 398 -18.01 -14.98 1.49
CA VAL A 398 -16.69 -15.63 1.52
C VAL A 398 -16.81 -17.14 1.32
N ALA A 399 -15.94 -17.72 0.50
CA ALA A 399 -15.80 -19.15 0.38
C ALA A 399 -14.99 -19.79 1.53
N GLN A 400 -14.14 -18.98 2.19
CA GLN A 400 -13.25 -19.47 3.24
C GLN A 400 -13.58 -18.84 4.60
N PHE A 401 -13.26 -17.56 4.79
CA PHE A 401 -13.53 -16.82 6.03
C PHE A 401 -13.42 -15.31 5.80
N TRP A 402 -13.88 -14.54 6.77
CA TRP A 402 -13.66 -13.10 6.86
C TRP A 402 -12.88 -12.75 8.12
N SER A 403 -12.22 -11.58 8.10
CA SER A 403 -11.60 -11.01 9.29
C SER A 403 -11.75 -9.49 9.33
N VAL A 404 -11.79 -8.94 10.55
CA VAL A 404 -11.73 -7.50 10.82
C VAL A 404 -10.49 -7.23 11.63
N THR A 405 -9.62 -6.36 11.12
CA THR A 405 -8.33 -6.03 11.75
C THR A 405 -8.23 -4.54 11.98
N VAL A 406 -7.70 -4.13 13.13
CA VAL A 406 -7.53 -2.72 13.52
C VAL A 406 -6.06 -2.31 13.41
N TYR A 407 -5.82 -1.16 12.78
CA TYR A 407 -4.52 -0.56 12.59
C TYR A 407 -4.42 0.85 13.15
N ASP A 408 -3.27 1.22 13.67
CA ASP A 408 -2.91 2.58 14.05
C ASP A 408 -2.76 3.44 12.78
N ASN A 409 -3.45 4.59 12.70
CA ASN A 409 -3.44 5.43 11.51
C ASN A 409 -2.10 6.17 11.28
N GLU A 410 -1.26 6.25 12.30
CA GLU A 410 0.04 6.93 12.22
C GLU A 410 1.13 6.00 11.65
N THR A 411 1.15 4.76 12.13
CA THR A 411 2.15 3.76 11.72
C THR A 411 1.64 2.83 10.61
N ARG A 412 0.33 2.69 10.45
CA ARG A 412 -0.37 1.70 9.59
C ARG A 412 -0.07 0.25 9.98
N CYS A 413 0.54 0.05 11.14
CA CYS A 413 0.77 -1.25 11.74
C CYS A 413 -0.39 -1.64 12.67
N PHE A 414 -0.38 -2.86 13.20
CA PHE A 414 -1.34 -3.25 14.23
C PHE A 414 -1.34 -2.26 15.39
N VAL A 415 -2.51 -2.02 15.98
CA VAL A 415 -2.60 -1.32 17.26
C VAL A 415 -1.92 -2.21 18.32
N ASP A 416 -0.79 -1.74 18.87
CA ASP A 416 0.00 -2.49 19.84
C ASP A 416 -0.60 -2.37 21.24
N THR A 417 -1.56 -3.23 21.53
CA THR A 417 -2.24 -3.35 22.85
C THR A 417 -1.79 -4.58 23.62
N GLY A 418 -0.90 -5.39 23.05
CA GLY A 418 -0.50 -6.69 23.62
C GLY A 418 -1.52 -7.81 23.42
N VAL A 419 -2.72 -7.51 22.86
CA VAL A 419 -3.75 -8.51 22.55
C VAL A 419 -4.00 -8.59 21.05
N GLN A 420 -4.69 -9.65 20.62
CA GLN A 420 -5.01 -9.93 19.24
C GLN A 420 -5.73 -8.72 18.57
N PRO A 421 -5.17 -8.14 17.50
CA PRO A 421 -5.69 -6.92 16.86
C PRO A 421 -6.83 -7.18 15.87
N ASP A 422 -7.28 -8.42 15.74
CA ASP A 422 -8.33 -8.81 14.80
C ASP A 422 -9.35 -9.77 15.41
N ARG A 423 -10.46 -9.94 14.69
CA ARG A 423 -11.41 -11.04 14.86
C ARG A 423 -11.77 -11.60 13.50
N SER A 424 -11.99 -12.91 13.46
CA SER A 424 -12.32 -13.61 12.23
C SER A 424 -13.48 -14.57 12.42
N SER A 425 -14.13 -14.97 11.35
CA SER A 425 -15.18 -15.98 11.39
C SER A 425 -14.66 -17.40 11.77
N ARG A 426 -13.34 -17.56 11.92
CA ARG A 426 -12.69 -18.79 12.40
C ARG A 426 -12.45 -18.78 13.91
N ASP A 427 -12.61 -17.62 14.55
CA ASP A 427 -12.42 -17.48 15.99
C ASP A 427 -13.68 -17.95 16.72
N ASP A 428 -13.52 -18.24 18.03
CA ASP A 428 -14.66 -18.55 18.91
C ASP A 428 -15.42 -17.26 19.30
N ILE A 429 -16.08 -16.67 18.30
CA ILE A 429 -16.89 -15.45 18.43
C ILE A 429 -18.36 -15.81 18.66
N VAL A 430 -19.03 -15.03 19.53
CA VAL A 430 -20.46 -15.19 19.80
C VAL A 430 -21.27 -14.60 18.63
N LYS A 431 -22.17 -15.42 18.08
CA LYS A 431 -23.13 -15.02 17.04
C LYS A 431 -24.46 -14.63 17.64
N ASN A 432 -25.15 -13.71 17.00
CA ASN A 432 -26.53 -13.35 17.30
C ASN A 432 -27.50 -14.47 16.90
N ALA A 433 -28.74 -14.41 17.36
CA ALA A 433 -29.77 -15.42 17.07
C ALA A 433 -30.08 -15.55 15.56
N ASP A 434 -29.88 -14.48 14.78
CA ASP A 434 -30.07 -14.44 13.34
C ASP A 434 -28.84 -14.91 12.56
N GLY A 435 -27.73 -15.20 13.23
CA GLY A 435 -26.46 -15.64 12.65
C GLY A 435 -25.49 -14.50 12.31
N SER A 436 -25.87 -13.24 12.51
CA SER A 436 -24.96 -12.10 12.42
C SER A 436 -23.95 -12.07 13.56
N VAL A 437 -22.92 -11.24 13.46
CA VAL A 437 -21.88 -11.07 14.48
C VAL A 437 -21.73 -9.61 14.83
N ASP A 438 -21.90 -9.30 16.12
CA ASP A 438 -21.57 -7.97 16.63
C ASP A 438 -20.11 -7.92 17.07
N LEU A 439 -19.33 -7.04 16.49
CA LEU A 439 -17.95 -6.72 16.90
C LEU A 439 -17.94 -5.38 17.63
N TYR A 440 -17.11 -5.29 18.65
CA TYR A 440 -16.96 -4.12 19.48
C TYR A 440 -15.52 -3.61 19.44
N PHE A 441 -15.36 -2.28 19.38
CA PHE A 441 -14.04 -1.63 19.38
C PHE A 441 -14.03 -0.60 20.52
N GLY A 442 -12.91 -0.47 21.18
CA GLY A 442 -12.76 0.50 22.26
C GLY A 442 -11.56 0.23 23.15
N PRO A 443 -11.16 1.19 23.99
CA PRO A 443 -10.02 1.03 24.88
C PRO A 443 -10.25 -0.03 25.97
N SER A 444 -11.51 -0.32 26.27
CA SER A 444 -11.94 -1.31 27.27
C SER A 444 -13.02 -2.21 26.70
N ALA A 445 -13.07 -3.45 27.17
CA ALA A 445 -14.11 -4.38 26.79
C ALA A 445 -15.48 -3.84 27.23
N PRO A 446 -16.52 -3.88 26.37
CA PRO A 446 -17.83 -3.35 26.69
C PRO A 446 -18.53 -4.19 27.75
N VAL A 447 -19.18 -3.52 28.71
CA VAL A 447 -19.90 -4.20 29.80
C VAL A 447 -21.09 -4.99 29.22
N GLY A 448 -21.25 -6.25 29.69
CA GLY A 448 -22.36 -7.11 29.27
C GLY A 448 -22.30 -7.64 27.84
N LYS A 449 -21.18 -7.45 27.13
CA LYS A 449 -20.94 -7.98 25.79
C LYS A 449 -19.84 -9.04 25.78
N PRO A 450 -19.83 -9.97 24.80
CA PRO A 450 -18.80 -11.00 24.72
C PRO A 450 -17.41 -10.39 24.52
N LYS A 451 -16.47 -10.73 25.40
CA LYS A 451 -15.07 -10.30 25.26
C LYS A 451 -14.40 -10.91 24.01
N SER A 452 -14.84 -12.07 23.57
CA SER A 452 -14.38 -12.72 22.34
C SER A 452 -14.69 -11.89 21.07
N ASN A 453 -15.70 -11.00 21.13
CA ASN A 453 -16.09 -10.14 20.02
C ASN A 453 -15.49 -8.71 20.11
N TRP A 454 -14.60 -8.47 21.08
CA TRP A 454 -14.01 -7.15 21.28
C TRP A 454 -12.59 -7.08 20.72
N ILE A 455 -12.28 -5.96 20.05
CA ILE A 455 -10.96 -5.59 19.55
C ILE A 455 -10.55 -4.31 20.28
N GLN A 456 -9.40 -4.34 20.93
CA GLN A 456 -8.91 -3.21 21.71
C GLN A 456 -8.34 -2.11 20.82
N THR A 457 -8.67 -0.85 21.15
CA THR A 457 -8.08 0.36 20.56
C THR A 457 -7.26 1.13 21.61
N LEU A 458 -6.46 2.11 21.19
CA LEU A 458 -5.60 2.91 22.09
C LEU A 458 -6.12 4.34 22.22
N PRO A 459 -6.38 4.82 23.47
CA PRO A 459 -6.73 6.22 23.70
C PRO A 459 -5.69 7.19 23.12
N GLY A 460 -6.16 8.30 22.56
CA GLY A 460 -5.31 9.32 21.95
C GLY A 460 -4.75 8.97 20.57
N LYS A 461 -5.08 7.79 20.02
CA LYS A 461 -4.73 7.36 18.67
C LYS A 461 -5.95 7.32 17.76
N GLY A 462 -5.77 7.72 16.51
CA GLY A 462 -6.71 7.38 15.44
C GLY A 462 -6.46 5.94 14.99
N TRP A 463 -7.46 5.33 14.40
CA TRP A 463 -7.34 3.99 13.85
C TRP A 463 -8.18 3.84 12.58
N PHE A 464 -7.89 2.80 11.81
CA PHE A 464 -8.69 2.37 10.68
C PHE A 464 -8.83 0.85 10.69
N SER A 465 -9.77 0.33 9.93
CA SER A 465 -10.06 -1.09 9.90
C SER A 465 -10.02 -1.64 8.49
N TYR A 466 -9.44 -2.85 8.35
CA TYR A 466 -9.67 -3.68 7.17
C TYR A 466 -10.69 -4.76 7.48
N PHE A 467 -11.71 -4.87 6.61
CA PHE A 467 -12.55 -6.04 6.48
C PHE A 467 -12.03 -6.88 5.31
N ARG A 468 -11.53 -8.07 5.61
CA ARG A 468 -10.96 -8.97 4.61
C ARG A 468 -11.93 -10.08 4.25
N LEU A 469 -12.11 -10.29 2.94
CA LEU A 469 -12.88 -11.39 2.37
C LEU A 469 -11.91 -12.39 1.73
N TYR A 470 -11.90 -13.62 2.21
CA TYR A 470 -11.07 -14.70 1.68
C TYR A 470 -11.92 -15.61 0.79
N GLY A 471 -11.58 -15.65 -0.53
CA GLY A 471 -12.42 -16.29 -1.54
C GLY A 471 -13.76 -15.56 -1.69
N PRO A 472 -13.79 -14.27 -2.11
CA PRO A 472 -15.03 -13.50 -2.21
C PRO A 472 -16.01 -14.18 -3.16
N THR A 473 -17.29 -14.33 -2.73
CA THR A 473 -18.33 -14.97 -3.51
C THR A 473 -19.17 -13.99 -4.31
N GLN A 474 -20.08 -14.49 -5.16
CA GLN A 474 -20.91 -13.67 -6.06
C GLN A 474 -21.62 -12.53 -5.35
N ALA A 475 -22.13 -12.74 -4.14
CA ALA A 475 -22.89 -11.73 -3.39
C ALA A 475 -22.06 -10.47 -3.02
N TYR A 476 -20.72 -10.54 -3.05
CA TYR A 476 -19.88 -9.35 -3.01
C TYR A 476 -19.90 -8.60 -4.36
N PHE A 477 -19.74 -9.33 -5.47
CA PHE A 477 -19.59 -8.71 -6.79
C PHE A 477 -20.88 -8.06 -7.30
N ASP A 478 -22.03 -8.65 -6.99
CA ASP A 478 -23.35 -8.09 -7.33
C ASP A 478 -23.89 -7.11 -6.27
N ARG A 479 -23.12 -6.87 -5.19
CA ARG A 479 -23.49 -5.94 -4.12
C ARG A 479 -24.77 -6.33 -3.35
N SER A 480 -25.19 -7.59 -3.42
CA SER A 480 -26.41 -8.06 -2.73
C SER A 480 -26.22 -8.23 -1.21
N TRP A 481 -24.97 -8.42 -0.76
CA TRP A 481 -24.60 -8.35 0.65
C TRP A 481 -23.96 -6.99 0.96
N VAL A 482 -24.42 -6.33 2.02
CA VAL A 482 -23.98 -5.00 2.42
C VAL A 482 -23.42 -5.04 3.84
N LEU A 483 -22.18 -4.57 4.02
CA LEU A 483 -21.59 -4.36 5.34
C LEU A 483 -22.03 -2.99 5.89
N PRO A 484 -22.69 -2.92 7.04
CA PRO A 484 -22.98 -1.66 7.72
C PRO A 484 -21.71 -0.88 8.06
N ASP A 485 -21.83 0.43 8.23
CA ASP A 485 -20.72 1.23 8.75
C ASP A 485 -20.47 0.92 10.24
N ILE A 486 -19.28 1.26 10.69
CA ILE A 486 -18.92 1.24 12.11
C ILE A 486 -19.69 2.36 12.81
N GLU A 487 -20.43 2.03 13.86
CA GLU A 487 -21.27 2.96 14.60
C GLU A 487 -20.62 3.32 15.94
N ARG A 488 -20.66 4.60 16.29
CA ARG A 488 -20.22 5.05 17.62
C ARG A 488 -21.26 4.64 18.68
N VAL A 489 -20.80 3.98 19.74
CA VAL A 489 -21.64 3.67 20.90
C VAL A 489 -21.78 4.94 21.74
N LYS A 490 -23.04 5.32 22.00
CA LYS A 490 -23.41 6.52 22.80
C LYS A 490 -23.33 6.23 24.29
#